data_bc3b9702ed51264dc2c43b90ecaaf968
#
_entry.id   bc3b9702ed51264dc2c43b90ecaaf968
#
_cell.length_a   1.000
_cell.length_b   1.000
_cell.length_c   1.000
_cell.angle_alpha   90.00
_cell.angle_beta   90.00
_cell.angle_gamma   90.00
#
_symmetry.space_group_name_H-M   'P 1'
#
loop_
_entity.id
_entity.type
_entity.pdbx_description
1 polymer ?
#
loop_
_entity_poly.entity_id
_entity_poly.type
_entity_poly.pdbx_seq_one_letter_code
_entity_poly.pdbx_strand_id
1 'polypeptide(L)'
;VSIAITGIAGPGGATPTKEVGLVHVAVTAGDQFIVRRRDFGENDRLDNKKSFVSFALRLSLELLDRVVEDEERLAAVESRVEGGEEQEPESMDPKSEQWQGNLSWADWETETVADEIQKVDLASLTDWDE
;
A
#
# COMPACT_ATOMS: atom_id res chain seq x y z
N VAL A 1 1.75 1.67 -16.31
CA VAL A 1 1.32 2.67 -15.33
C VAL A 1 -0.10 3.10 -15.64
N SER A 2 -0.98 3.12 -14.64
CA SER A 2 -2.33 3.65 -14.76
C SER A 2 -2.56 4.77 -13.73
N ILE A 3 -3.31 5.79 -14.12
CA ILE A 3 -3.60 6.94 -13.28
C ILE A 3 -5.11 7.18 -13.26
N ALA A 4 -5.70 7.27 -12.07
CA ALA A 4 -7.07 7.67 -11.87
C ALA A 4 -7.12 8.97 -11.06
N ILE A 5 -7.91 9.95 -11.51
CA ILE A 5 -8.07 11.25 -10.88
C ILE A 5 -9.57 11.52 -10.69
N THR A 6 -9.96 11.84 -9.48
CA THR A 6 -11.31 12.32 -9.18
C THR A 6 -11.23 13.53 -8.26
N GLY A 7 -11.96 14.60 -8.57
CA GLY A 7 -11.91 15.82 -7.77
C GLY A 7 -12.91 16.88 -8.21
N ILE A 8 -12.99 17.93 -7.41
CA ILE A 8 -13.89 19.09 -7.62
C ILE A 8 -13.04 20.29 -8.00
N ALA A 9 -12.90 20.53 -9.31
CA ALA A 9 -12.12 21.65 -9.79
C ALA A 9 -12.82 23.02 -9.67
N GLY A 10 -14.15 23.01 -9.42
CA GLY A 10 -14.95 24.25 -9.31
C GLY A 10 -15.48 24.78 -10.67
N PRO A 11 -16.19 25.92 -10.70
CA PRO A 11 -16.60 26.71 -9.51
C PRO A 11 -17.71 26.05 -8.70
N GLY A 12 -18.47 25.13 -9.27
CA GLY A 12 -19.53 24.37 -8.58
C GLY A 12 -19.10 22.95 -8.22
N GLY A 13 -20.04 22.19 -7.59
CA GLY A 13 -19.84 20.79 -7.23
C GLY A 13 -19.37 20.57 -5.79
N ALA A 14 -19.19 21.63 -5.01
CA ALA A 14 -18.96 21.49 -3.57
C ALA A 14 -20.18 20.89 -2.86
N THR A 15 -19.92 20.11 -1.82
CA THR A 15 -20.92 19.53 -0.92
C THR A 15 -20.53 19.87 0.52
N PRO A 16 -21.41 19.64 1.52
CA PRO A 16 -21.04 19.89 2.92
C PRO A 16 -19.78 19.16 3.41
N THR A 17 -19.39 18.10 2.71
CA THR A 17 -18.23 17.24 3.07
C THR A 17 -17.07 17.30 2.06
N LYS A 18 -17.26 17.97 0.91
CA LYS A 18 -16.26 18.03 -0.16
C LYS A 18 -16.21 19.45 -0.73
N GLU A 19 -15.08 20.09 -0.60
CA GLU A 19 -14.86 21.46 -1.05
C GLU A 19 -14.28 21.51 -2.47
N VAL A 20 -14.39 22.69 -3.11
CA VAL A 20 -13.69 22.97 -4.35
C VAL A 20 -12.19 22.92 -4.11
N GLY A 21 -11.43 22.31 -5.04
CA GLY A 21 -10.00 22.10 -4.87
C GLY A 21 -9.62 20.71 -4.35
N LEU A 22 -10.58 19.95 -3.84
CA LEU A 22 -10.35 18.59 -3.38
C LEU A 22 -10.12 17.64 -4.54
N VAL A 23 -9.05 16.83 -4.46
CA VAL A 23 -8.72 15.78 -5.43
C VAL A 23 -8.22 14.51 -4.75
N HIS A 24 -8.61 13.39 -5.29
CA HIS A 24 -8.04 12.08 -5.00
C HIS A 24 -7.36 11.56 -6.25
N VAL A 25 -6.16 11.06 -6.10
CA VAL A 25 -5.36 10.48 -7.18
C VAL A 25 -4.91 9.10 -6.77
N ALA A 26 -5.10 8.14 -7.66
CA ALA A 26 -4.55 6.80 -7.54
C ALA A 26 -3.63 6.53 -8.73
N VAL A 27 -2.48 5.95 -8.48
CA VAL A 27 -1.51 5.54 -9.50
C VAL A 27 -1.12 4.10 -9.25
N THR A 28 -1.02 3.30 -10.31
CA THR A 28 -0.53 1.92 -10.24
C THR A 28 0.60 1.69 -11.23
N ALA A 29 1.58 0.89 -10.86
CA ALA A 29 2.66 0.43 -11.73
C ALA A 29 3.06 -0.99 -11.30
N GLY A 30 2.82 -1.99 -12.17
CA GLY A 30 2.96 -3.40 -11.79
C GLY A 30 2.04 -3.73 -10.61
N ASP A 31 2.63 -4.32 -9.60
CA ASP A 31 1.94 -4.73 -8.36
C ASP A 31 1.87 -3.61 -7.31
N GLN A 32 2.53 -2.49 -7.56
CA GLN A 32 2.56 -1.36 -6.65
C GLN A 32 1.47 -0.34 -6.95
N PHE A 33 0.96 0.32 -5.91
CA PHE A 33 0.03 1.42 -6.07
C PHE A 33 0.19 2.47 -4.97
N ILE A 34 -0.19 3.71 -5.31
CA ILE A 34 -0.26 4.83 -4.38
C ILE A 34 -1.61 5.50 -4.53
N VAL A 35 -2.27 5.80 -3.41
CA VAL A 35 -3.47 6.63 -3.36
C VAL A 35 -3.20 7.82 -2.46
N ARG A 36 -3.50 9.03 -2.94
CA ARG A 36 -3.36 10.27 -2.17
C ARG A 36 -4.57 11.16 -2.36
N ARG A 37 -4.92 11.83 -1.28
CA ARG A 37 -5.88 12.93 -1.25
C ARG A 37 -5.13 14.24 -1.05
N ARG A 38 -5.56 15.30 -1.76
CA ARG A 38 -5.06 16.65 -1.55
C ARG A 38 -6.16 17.68 -1.77
N ASP A 39 -6.08 18.76 -1.01
CA ASP A 39 -6.89 19.93 -1.18
C ASP A 39 -6.00 21.09 -1.65
N PHE A 40 -6.39 21.74 -2.75
CA PHE A 40 -5.70 22.88 -3.33
C PHE A 40 -6.42 24.20 -3.04
N GLY A 41 -7.60 24.13 -2.41
CA GLY A 41 -8.42 25.29 -2.06
C GLY A 41 -9.27 25.80 -3.23
N GLU A 42 -10.02 26.84 -2.93
CA GLU A 42 -10.92 27.54 -3.86
C GLU A 42 -10.14 28.41 -4.86
N ASN A 43 -9.48 27.80 -5.82
CA ASN A 43 -8.84 28.49 -6.93
C ASN A 43 -9.74 28.48 -8.16
N ASP A 44 -9.33 29.22 -9.21
CA ASP A 44 -9.98 29.12 -10.51
C ASP A 44 -9.97 27.67 -11.03
N ARG A 45 -11.02 27.30 -11.76
CA ARG A 45 -11.19 25.94 -12.29
C ARG A 45 -10.01 25.47 -13.13
N LEU A 46 -9.41 26.36 -13.92
CA LEU A 46 -8.26 26.02 -14.76
C LEU A 46 -7.02 25.75 -13.91
N ASP A 47 -6.80 26.53 -12.88
CA ASP A 47 -5.66 26.39 -11.97
C ASP A 47 -5.80 25.12 -11.11
N ASN A 48 -7.00 24.81 -10.63
CA ASN A 48 -7.27 23.54 -9.99
C ASN A 48 -7.01 22.34 -10.90
N LYS A 49 -7.45 22.38 -12.15
CA LYS A 49 -7.14 21.33 -13.12
C LYS A 49 -5.64 21.15 -13.35
N LYS A 50 -4.88 22.24 -13.51
CA LYS A 50 -3.41 22.19 -13.62
C LYS A 50 -2.75 21.58 -12.39
N SER A 51 -3.22 21.99 -11.21
CA SER A 51 -2.73 21.46 -9.92
C SER A 51 -3.02 19.97 -9.78
N PHE A 52 -4.19 19.50 -10.17
CA PHE A 52 -4.56 18.08 -10.14
C PHE A 52 -3.67 17.25 -11.06
N VAL A 53 -3.45 17.72 -12.29
CA VAL A 53 -2.57 17.04 -13.25
C VAL A 53 -1.12 17.01 -12.74
N SER A 54 -0.60 18.15 -12.28
CA SER A 54 0.76 18.21 -11.74
C SER A 54 0.94 17.30 -10.53
N PHE A 55 -0.08 17.21 -9.67
CA PHE A 55 -0.07 16.32 -8.53
C PHE A 55 -0.07 14.86 -8.94
N ALA A 56 -0.89 14.48 -9.91
CA ALA A 56 -0.95 13.12 -10.43
C ALA A 56 0.37 12.69 -11.08
N LEU A 57 0.99 13.56 -11.87
CA LEU A 57 2.29 13.29 -12.50
C LEU A 57 3.41 13.13 -11.46
N ARG A 58 3.42 13.94 -10.41
CA ARG A 58 4.39 13.79 -9.31
C ARG A 58 4.24 12.46 -8.58
N LEU A 59 3.00 12.03 -8.32
CA LEU A 59 2.74 10.73 -7.72
C LEU A 59 3.17 9.58 -8.63
N SER A 60 3.02 9.76 -9.94
CA SER A 60 3.47 8.76 -10.91
C SER A 60 4.99 8.61 -10.91
N LEU A 61 5.72 9.72 -10.85
CA LEU A 61 7.18 9.69 -10.71
C LEU A 61 7.60 9.04 -9.38
N GLU A 62 6.97 9.42 -8.27
CA GLU A 62 7.24 8.82 -6.95
C GLU A 62 7.05 7.30 -6.97
N LEU A 63 6.01 6.80 -7.65
CA LEU A 63 5.77 5.36 -7.76
C LEU A 63 6.80 4.68 -8.65
N LEU A 64 7.15 5.28 -9.78
CA LEU A 64 8.15 4.73 -10.70
C LEU A 64 9.54 4.65 -10.04
N ASP A 65 9.94 5.66 -9.29
CA ASP A 65 11.20 5.65 -8.54
C ASP A 65 11.23 4.46 -7.55
N ARG A 66 10.12 4.21 -6.85
CA ARG A 66 10.00 3.05 -5.94
C ARG A 66 10.11 1.71 -6.67
N VAL A 67 9.47 1.59 -7.83
CA VAL A 67 9.54 0.34 -8.64
C VAL A 67 10.98 0.08 -9.06
N VAL A 68 11.69 1.11 -9.53
CA VAL A 68 13.10 0.98 -9.92
C VAL A 68 13.98 0.60 -8.73
N GLU A 69 13.81 1.26 -7.58
CA GLU A 69 14.56 0.94 -6.35
C GLU A 69 14.33 -0.51 -5.88
N ASP A 70 13.11 -1.02 -6.00
CA ASP A 70 12.78 -2.39 -5.64
C ASP A 70 13.37 -3.40 -6.63
N GLU A 71 13.34 -3.10 -7.94
CA GLU A 71 13.99 -3.92 -8.97
C GLU A 71 15.51 -4.00 -8.75
N GLU A 72 16.16 -2.87 -8.47
CA GLU A 72 17.59 -2.82 -8.17
C GLU A 72 17.94 -3.61 -6.90
N ARG A 73 17.10 -3.53 -5.88
CA ARG A 73 17.27 -4.28 -4.64
C ARG A 73 17.18 -5.79 -4.87
N LEU A 74 16.19 -6.23 -5.66
CA LEU A 74 16.02 -7.64 -6.01
C LEU A 74 17.19 -8.15 -6.82
N ALA A 75 17.64 -7.41 -7.83
CA ALA A 75 18.81 -7.77 -8.63
C ALA A 75 20.10 -7.88 -7.78
N ALA A 76 20.26 -7.00 -6.79
CA ALA A 76 21.39 -7.05 -5.87
C ALA A 76 21.35 -8.28 -4.94
N VAL A 77 20.17 -8.73 -4.56
CA VAL A 77 19.99 -9.97 -3.76
C VAL A 77 20.29 -11.19 -4.62
N GLU A 78 19.75 -11.26 -5.84
CA GLU A 78 20.00 -12.36 -6.77
C GLU A 78 21.51 -12.52 -7.08
N SER A 79 22.20 -11.41 -7.34
CA SER A 79 23.64 -11.44 -7.60
C SER A 79 24.48 -11.94 -6.41
N ARG A 80 24.00 -11.73 -5.18
CA ARG A 80 24.65 -12.25 -3.96
C ARG A 80 24.43 -13.74 -3.79
N VAL A 81 23.26 -14.24 -4.17
CA VAL A 81 22.93 -15.68 -4.10
C VAL A 81 23.73 -16.45 -5.15
N GLU A 82 23.90 -15.90 -6.37
CA GLU A 82 24.67 -16.53 -7.43
C GLU A 82 26.20 -16.45 -7.21
N GLY A 83 26.69 -15.44 -6.49
CA GLY A 83 28.11 -15.25 -6.18
C GLY A 83 28.56 -15.86 -4.85
N GLY A 84 27.67 -16.47 -4.08
CA GLY A 84 28.00 -17.20 -2.88
C GLY A 84 28.61 -18.55 -3.24
N GLU A 85 29.95 -18.65 -3.19
CA GLU A 85 30.60 -19.92 -2.98
C GLU A 85 29.85 -20.63 -1.83
N GLU A 86 29.42 -21.86 -2.08
CA GLU A 86 28.97 -22.78 -1.05
C GLU A 86 30.04 -22.84 0.05
N GLN A 87 30.01 -21.95 1.01
CA GLN A 87 30.61 -22.24 2.30
C GLN A 87 29.77 -23.37 2.87
N GLU A 88 30.23 -24.60 2.69
CA GLU A 88 29.74 -25.72 3.48
C GLU A 88 29.67 -25.24 4.91
N PRO A 89 28.53 -25.39 5.58
CA PRO A 89 28.43 -25.02 6.98
C PRO A 89 29.50 -25.83 7.70
N GLU A 90 30.52 -25.12 8.20
CA GLU A 90 31.53 -25.67 9.08
C GLU A 90 30.79 -26.55 10.08
N SER A 91 31.11 -27.83 10.08
CA SER A 91 30.44 -28.88 10.85
C SER A 91 30.23 -28.39 12.28
N MET A 92 29.02 -27.95 12.59
CA MET A 92 28.63 -27.62 13.95
C MET A 92 28.86 -28.84 14.80
N ASP A 93 29.78 -28.71 15.76
CA ASP A 93 30.06 -29.70 16.77
C ASP A 93 28.74 -30.11 17.43
N PRO A 94 28.29 -31.37 17.36
CA PRO A 94 27.01 -31.80 17.86
C PRO A 94 26.90 -31.70 19.40
N LYS A 95 27.89 -31.09 20.05
CA LYS A 95 27.94 -30.88 21.52
C LYS A 95 27.74 -29.44 21.96
N SER A 96 27.55 -28.46 21.03
CA SER A 96 27.19 -27.11 21.46
C SER A 96 25.69 -27.05 21.76
N GLU A 97 25.43 -27.01 23.05
CA GLU A 97 24.20 -26.60 23.77
C GLU A 97 22.88 -26.75 22.99
N GLN A 98 22.21 -27.81 23.32
CA GLN A 98 20.85 -28.13 23.00
C GLN A 98 19.95 -26.87 23.15
N TRP A 99 19.58 -26.25 22.05
CA TRP A 99 18.56 -25.21 22.02
C TRP A 99 17.24 -25.83 22.52
N GLN A 100 16.90 -25.59 23.76
CA GLN A 100 15.64 -26.00 24.39
C GLN A 100 14.58 -24.91 24.17
N GLY A 101 14.36 -24.52 22.94
CA GLY A 101 13.22 -23.74 22.57
C GLY A 101 11.98 -24.63 22.57
N ASN A 102 11.14 -24.49 23.57
CA ASN A 102 9.81 -25.09 23.57
C ASN A 102 8.93 -24.31 22.58
N LEU A 103 9.03 -24.64 21.31
CA LEU A 103 8.02 -24.27 20.33
C LEU A 103 6.93 -25.34 20.38
N SER A 104 6.05 -25.21 21.37
CA SER A 104 4.78 -25.92 21.35
C SER A 104 3.95 -25.30 20.22
N TRP A 105 3.72 -26.03 19.16
CA TRP A 105 2.81 -25.69 18.08
C TRP A 105 1.35 -25.58 18.57
N ALA A 106 1.09 -25.90 19.82
CA ALA A 106 -0.23 -25.89 20.42
C ALA A 106 -0.66 -24.51 20.97
N ASP A 107 0.26 -23.57 21.15
CA ASP A 107 -0.04 -22.30 21.84
C ASP A 107 -0.52 -21.19 20.89
N TRP A 108 -0.59 -21.44 19.59
CA TRP A 108 -1.16 -20.49 18.64
C TRP A 108 -2.50 -20.97 18.03
N GLU A 109 -3.01 -22.10 18.52
CA GLU A 109 -4.37 -22.48 18.22
C GLU A 109 -5.35 -21.54 18.92
N THR A 110 -5.89 -20.62 18.09
CA THR A 110 -7.26 -20.14 18.24
C THR A 110 -7.61 -19.29 19.46
N GLU A 111 -7.10 -18.09 19.55
CA GLU A 111 -8.02 -17.00 19.91
C GLU A 111 -8.28 -16.17 18.66
N THR A 112 -9.00 -16.66 17.78
CA THR A 112 -10.37 -16.41 17.34
C THR A 112 -10.59 -15.04 16.69
N VAL A 113 -9.98 -14.86 15.52
CA VAL A 113 -10.51 -13.92 14.51
C VAL A 113 -11.93 -14.39 14.06
N ALA A 114 -12.27 -15.66 14.27
CA ALA A 114 -13.56 -16.22 13.90
C ALA A 114 -14.72 -15.74 14.80
N ASP A 115 -14.47 -15.38 16.04
CA ASP A 115 -15.52 -14.96 16.98
C ASP A 115 -15.89 -13.46 16.86
N GLU A 116 -14.99 -12.64 16.31
CA GLU A 116 -15.33 -11.24 15.99
C GLU A 116 -16.09 -11.06 14.69
N ILE A 117 -15.89 -11.97 13.73
CA ILE A 117 -16.63 -11.93 12.45
C ILE A 117 -18.10 -12.33 12.64
N GLN A 118 -18.43 -13.14 13.62
CA GLN A 118 -19.80 -13.53 13.92
C GLN A 118 -20.64 -12.45 14.61
N LYS A 119 -20.02 -11.36 15.07
CA LYS A 119 -20.72 -10.21 15.70
C LYS A 119 -21.07 -9.08 14.73
N VAL A 120 -20.64 -9.18 13.48
CA VAL A 120 -21.05 -8.20 12.47
C VAL A 120 -22.42 -8.65 11.95
N ASP A 121 -23.45 -7.98 12.42
CA ASP A 121 -24.81 -8.15 11.89
C ASP A 121 -24.86 -7.60 10.45
N LEU A 122 -24.69 -8.50 9.49
CA LEU A 122 -24.75 -8.18 8.07
C LEU A 122 -26.12 -7.65 7.62
N ALA A 123 -27.16 -7.81 8.43
CA ALA A 123 -28.49 -7.31 8.14
C ALA A 123 -28.59 -5.78 8.31
N SER A 124 -27.72 -5.18 9.12
CA SER A 124 -27.69 -3.72 9.33
C SER A 124 -26.95 -2.95 8.22
N LEU A 125 -26.28 -3.64 7.29
CA LEU A 125 -25.51 -3.02 6.21
C LEU A 125 -26.31 -2.91 4.88
N THR A 126 -27.54 -3.40 4.85
CA THR A 126 -28.38 -3.44 3.64
C THR A 126 -29.57 -2.48 3.65
N ASP A 127 -29.65 -1.55 4.63
CA ASP A 127 -30.65 -0.48 4.61
C ASP A 127 -30.20 0.64 3.66
N TRP A 128 -30.43 0.41 2.38
CA TRP A 128 -30.45 1.43 1.34
C TRP A 128 -31.92 1.80 1.13
N ASP A 129 -32.53 2.52 2.08
CA ASP A 129 -33.83 3.12 1.84
C ASP A 129 -33.67 4.41 1.04
N GLU A 130 -34.50 4.50 0.00
CA GLU A 130 -34.77 5.44 -1.09
C GLU A 130 -34.40 6.93 -0.90
#